data_f201c9660701bb0444bb284f1f076449
#
_entry.id   f201c9660701bb0444bb284f1f076449
#
_cell.length_a   1.000
_cell.length_b   1.000
_cell.length_c   1.000
_cell.angle_alpha   90.00
_cell.angle_beta   90.00
_cell.angle_gamma   90.00
#
_symmetry.space_group_name_H-M   'P 1'
#
loop_
_entity.id
_entity.type
_entity.pdbx_description
1 polymer ?
#
loop_
_entity_poly.entity_id
_entity_poly.type
_entity_poly.pdbx_seq_one_letter_code
_entity_poly.pdbx_strand_id
1 'polypeptide(L)'
;MMWTALAIFSFFCLLVIYLYRPNPRIRKTKLCTNHYAHRGLYDHGSGIPENSMMAFRRAKHQGYGCELDVQCTKDGKLVVFHDDDLKRMTGVEGLVSQLKYSELENLRLLGTNERIPLFKEVLDLDLKELLIEIKGTQARQRVVLALLK
;
A
#
# COMPACT_ATOMS: atom_id res chain seq x y z
N MET A 1 -38.14 35.28 10.11
CA MET A 1 -37.67 33.93 10.53
C MET A 1 -37.36 32.98 9.36
N MET A 2 -38.25 32.83 8.36
CA MET A 2 -38.01 31.89 7.22
C MET A 2 -36.77 32.28 6.37
N TRP A 3 -36.57 33.56 6.08
CA TRP A 3 -35.40 34.04 5.30
C TRP A 3 -34.05 33.89 6.02
N THR A 4 -34.02 34.01 7.34
CA THR A 4 -32.82 33.82 8.15
C THR A 4 -32.42 32.33 8.18
N ALA A 5 -33.38 31.40 8.28
CA ALA A 5 -33.11 29.97 8.21
C ALA A 5 -32.56 29.54 6.84
N LEU A 6 -33.12 30.07 5.75
CA LEU A 6 -32.64 29.85 4.39
C LEU A 6 -31.19 30.34 4.18
N ALA A 7 -30.90 31.54 4.71
CA ALA A 7 -29.51 32.08 4.61
C ALA A 7 -28.50 31.24 5.36
N ILE A 8 -28.81 30.77 6.56
CA ILE A 8 -27.95 29.89 7.36
C ILE A 8 -27.74 28.55 6.64
N PHE A 9 -28.81 27.95 6.10
CA PHE A 9 -28.70 26.70 5.34
C PHE A 9 -27.81 26.85 4.09
N SER A 10 -28.04 27.93 3.31
CA SER A 10 -27.22 28.20 2.12
C SER A 10 -25.74 28.42 2.45
N PHE A 11 -25.45 29.16 3.54
CA PHE A 11 -24.09 29.34 4.02
C PHE A 11 -23.45 28.02 4.40
N PHE A 12 -24.15 27.14 5.11
CA PHE A 12 -23.65 25.81 5.48
C PHE A 12 -23.37 24.94 4.25
N CYS A 13 -24.26 24.91 3.27
CA CYS A 13 -24.06 24.19 2.01
C CYS A 13 -22.80 24.69 1.26
N LEU A 14 -22.65 26.02 1.15
CA LEU A 14 -21.47 26.61 0.52
C LEU A 14 -20.18 26.29 1.27
N LEU A 15 -20.22 26.29 2.60
CA LEU A 15 -19.09 25.91 3.43
C LEU A 15 -18.70 24.44 3.21
N VAL A 16 -19.67 23.53 3.18
CA VAL A 16 -19.43 22.11 2.88
C VAL A 16 -18.82 21.95 1.49
N ILE A 17 -19.39 22.58 0.46
CA ILE A 17 -18.83 22.56 -0.90
C ILE A 17 -17.41 23.11 -0.91
N TYR A 18 -17.13 24.18 -0.19
CA TYR A 18 -15.78 24.75 -0.08
C TYR A 18 -14.79 23.80 0.57
N LEU A 19 -15.17 23.14 1.68
CA LEU A 19 -14.32 22.23 2.43
C LEU A 19 -14.02 20.93 1.67
N TYR A 20 -15.01 20.42 0.92
CA TYR A 20 -14.90 19.17 0.16
C TYR A 20 -14.51 19.36 -1.31
N ARG A 21 -14.32 20.62 -1.77
CA ARG A 21 -13.90 20.82 -3.17
C ARG A 21 -12.53 20.18 -3.43
N PRO A 22 -12.36 19.47 -4.55
CA PRO A 22 -11.06 18.91 -4.92
C PRO A 22 -10.01 20.01 -5.03
N ASN A 23 -8.84 19.80 -4.43
CA ASN A 23 -7.74 20.73 -4.57
C ASN A 23 -7.28 20.79 -6.04
N PRO A 24 -7.42 21.92 -6.75
CA PRO A 24 -7.09 22.01 -8.17
C PRO A 24 -5.60 21.79 -8.45
N ARG A 25 -4.74 21.93 -7.41
CA ARG A 25 -3.30 21.66 -7.54
C ARG A 25 -3.01 20.16 -7.66
N ILE A 26 -3.87 19.29 -7.10
CA ILE A 26 -3.70 17.83 -7.18
C ILE A 26 -3.97 17.33 -8.60
N ARG A 27 -4.89 17.94 -9.35
CA ARG A 27 -5.20 17.56 -10.75
C ARG A 27 -4.03 17.68 -11.73
N LYS A 28 -2.97 18.41 -11.39
CA LYS A 28 -1.80 18.64 -12.26
C LYS A 28 -0.57 17.80 -11.86
N THR A 29 -0.67 16.92 -10.88
CA THR A 29 0.45 16.07 -10.48
C THR A 29 0.56 14.87 -11.45
N LYS A 30 1.77 14.44 -11.74
CA LYS A 30 2.04 13.22 -12.53
C LYS A 30 1.32 11.97 -12.00
N LEU A 31 1.05 11.94 -10.69
CA LEU A 31 0.30 10.88 -10.02
C LEU A 31 -1.08 10.62 -10.64
N CYS A 32 -1.75 11.67 -11.16
CA CYS A 32 -3.08 11.54 -11.74
C CYS A 32 -3.07 11.02 -13.19
N THR A 33 -1.92 10.90 -13.82
CA THR A 33 -1.78 10.49 -15.23
C THR A 33 -1.20 9.09 -15.39
N ASN A 34 -0.70 8.49 -14.33
CA ASN A 34 -0.08 7.17 -14.38
C ASN A 34 -1.06 6.07 -13.93
N HIS A 35 -0.85 4.88 -14.45
CA HIS A 35 -1.54 3.68 -13.99
C HIS A 35 -0.72 3.05 -12.86
N TYR A 36 -1.38 2.68 -11.77
CA TYR A 36 -0.78 2.00 -10.64
C TYR A 36 -1.41 0.62 -10.48
N ALA A 37 -0.56 -0.38 -10.39
CA ALA A 37 -0.98 -1.73 -10.06
C ALA A 37 -1.14 -1.83 -8.52
N HIS A 38 -2.38 -1.97 -8.05
CA HIS A 38 -2.72 -2.15 -6.64
C HIS A 38 -2.13 -3.47 -6.14
N ARG A 39 -1.25 -3.42 -5.15
CA ARG A 39 -0.46 -4.56 -4.63
C ARG A 39 0.37 -5.29 -5.70
N GLY A 40 0.87 -4.53 -6.69
CA GLY A 40 1.49 -5.08 -7.89
C GLY A 40 0.46 -5.57 -8.92
N LEU A 41 0.95 -5.99 -10.10
CA LEU A 41 0.09 -6.54 -11.17
C LEU A 41 -0.16 -8.03 -10.92
N TYR A 42 -0.86 -8.32 -9.82
CA TYR A 42 -1.17 -9.67 -9.38
C TYR A 42 -2.32 -10.32 -10.18
N ASP A 43 -2.37 -11.63 -10.14
CA ASP A 43 -3.44 -12.46 -10.69
C ASP A 43 -3.45 -13.81 -9.96
N HIS A 44 -4.30 -13.93 -8.95
CA HIS A 44 -4.37 -15.14 -8.13
C HIS A 44 -4.73 -16.38 -8.96
N GLY A 45 -5.56 -16.24 -9.99
CA GLY A 45 -5.95 -17.33 -10.89
C GLY A 45 -4.78 -17.89 -11.69
N SER A 46 -3.79 -17.05 -12.00
CA SER A 46 -2.55 -17.42 -12.69
C SER A 46 -1.39 -17.71 -11.73
N GLY A 47 -1.62 -17.83 -10.43
CA GLY A 47 -0.57 -18.11 -9.44
C GLY A 47 0.37 -16.94 -9.16
N ILE A 48 -0.09 -15.70 -9.37
CA ILE A 48 0.67 -14.48 -9.10
C ILE A 48 0.04 -13.78 -7.89
N PRO A 49 0.55 -13.99 -6.67
CA PRO A 49 -0.01 -13.40 -5.46
C PRO A 49 0.14 -11.87 -5.42
N GLU A 50 -0.81 -11.20 -4.75
CA GLU A 50 -0.68 -9.79 -4.39
C GLU A 50 0.55 -9.56 -3.49
N ASN A 51 1.13 -8.35 -3.54
CA ASN A 51 2.30 -7.96 -2.75
C ASN A 51 3.50 -8.92 -2.89
N SER A 52 3.62 -9.63 -4.02
CA SER A 52 4.73 -10.54 -4.33
C SER A 52 5.76 -9.91 -5.27
N MET A 53 6.99 -10.43 -5.23
CA MET A 53 8.04 -9.98 -6.15
C MET A 53 7.68 -10.22 -7.61
N MET A 54 6.95 -11.29 -7.91
CA MET A 54 6.44 -11.58 -9.26
C MET A 54 5.43 -10.53 -9.72
N ALA A 55 4.47 -10.13 -8.86
CA ALA A 55 3.49 -9.10 -9.18
C ALA A 55 4.17 -7.73 -9.46
N PHE A 56 5.20 -7.37 -8.68
CA PHE A 56 5.94 -6.11 -8.88
C PHE A 56 6.78 -6.14 -10.17
N ARG A 57 7.48 -7.25 -10.47
CA ARG A 57 8.22 -7.40 -11.74
C ARG A 57 7.29 -7.32 -12.94
N ARG A 58 6.11 -7.92 -12.86
CA ARG A 58 5.10 -7.86 -13.91
C ARG A 58 4.60 -6.43 -14.14
N ALA A 59 4.33 -5.67 -13.06
CA ALA A 59 3.97 -4.25 -13.15
C ALA A 59 5.10 -3.42 -13.80
N LYS A 60 6.35 -3.63 -13.37
CA LYS A 60 7.52 -2.99 -13.97
C LYS A 60 7.61 -3.23 -15.48
N HIS A 61 7.44 -4.47 -15.90
CA HIS A 61 7.49 -4.86 -17.31
C HIS A 61 6.41 -4.15 -18.15
N GLN A 62 5.25 -3.90 -17.57
CA GLN A 62 4.15 -3.15 -18.23
C GLN A 62 4.30 -1.62 -18.09
N GLY A 63 5.35 -1.13 -17.44
CA GLY A 63 5.57 0.31 -17.25
C GLY A 63 4.60 0.97 -16.25
N TYR A 64 3.94 0.19 -15.38
CA TYR A 64 3.04 0.70 -14.36
C TYR A 64 3.81 1.10 -13.11
N GLY A 65 3.30 2.11 -12.39
CA GLY A 65 3.62 2.32 -10.99
C GLY A 65 3.02 1.18 -10.15
N CYS A 66 3.46 1.05 -8.91
CA CYS A 66 2.88 0.09 -7.97
C CYS A 66 2.40 0.80 -6.72
N GLU A 67 1.30 0.32 -6.20
CA GLU A 67 0.91 0.52 -4.82
C GLU A 67 1.30 -0.74 -4.04
N LEU A 68 1.66 -0.59 -2.76
CA LEU A 68 2.05 -1.70 -1.89
C LEU A 68 1.85 -1.35 -0.41
N ASP A 69 1.67 -2.39 0.39
CA ASP A 69 1.45 -2.30 1.83
C ASP A 69 2.71 -2.67 2.61
N VAL A 70 3.19 -1.79 3.50
CA VAL A 70 4.37 -2.03 4.32
C VAL A 70 4.02 -2.18 5.79
N GLN A 71 4.47 -3.27 6.39
CA GLN A 71 4.34 -3.58 7.80
C GLN A 71 5.71 -3.78 8.47
N CYS A 72 5.73 -3.72 9.80
CA CYS A 72 6.92 -3.96 10.60
C CYS A 72 6.78 -5.27 11.37
N THR A 73 7.75 -6.17 11.23
CA THR A 73 7.85 -7.41 12.02
C THR A 73 8.27 -7.12 13.45
N LYS A 74 8.17 -8.11 14.34
CA LYS A 74 8.59 -8.02 15.74
C LYS A 74 10.05 -7.59 15.92
N ASP A 75 10.95 -8.05 15.05
CA ASP A 75 12.37 -7.69 15.04
C ASP A 75 12.68 -6.44 14.22
N GLY A 76 11.65 -5.72 13.78
CA GLY A 76 11.78 -4.41 13.14
C GLY A 76 12.18 -4.45 11.67
N LYS A 77 12.02 -5.57 10.99
CA LYS A 77 12.16 -5.64 9.54
C LYS A 77 10.91 -5.09 8.87
N LEU A 78 11.07 -4.38 7.75
CA LEU A 78 9.97 -3.94 6.92
C LEU A 78 9.67 -5.02 5.87
N VAL A 79 8.43 -5.50 5.87
CA VAL A 79 7.91 -6.49 4.92
C VAL A 79 6.76 -5.91 4.12
N VAL A 80 6.54 -6.46 2.92
CA VAL A 80 5.42 -6.04 2.06
C VAL A 80 4.31 -7.08 2.18
N PHE A 81 3.23 -6.67 2.88
CA PHE A 81 2.11 -7.55 3.17
C PHE A 81 0.89 -6.73 3.62
N HIS A 82 -0.32 -7.08 3.15
CA HIS A 82 -1.52 -6.28 3.40
C HIS A 82 -2.18 -6.54 4.76
N ASP A 83 -2.50 -7.81 5.05
CA ASP A 83 -3.30 -8.18 6.21
C ASP A 83 -2.46 -8.12 7.49
N ASP A 84 -3.09 -7.84 8.62
CA ASP A 84 -2.41 -7.94 9.91
C ASP A 84 -2.06 -9.39 10.26
N ASP A 85 -2.93 -10.36 9.88
CA ASP A 85 -2.73 -11.79 10.06
C ASP A 85 -2.26 -12.47 8.77
N LEU A 86 -1.59 -13.62 8.92
CA LEU A 86 -0.97 -14.36 7.83
C LEU A 86 -1.91 -15.36 7.14
N LYS A 87 -3.06 -15.70 7.76
CA LYS A 87 -3.85 -16.89 7.41
C LYS A 87 -4.34 -16.89 5.97
N ARG A 88 -4.92 -15.77 5.51
CA ARG A 88 -5.51 -15.70 4.18
C ARG A 88 -4.48 -16.00 3.08
N MET A 89 -3.29 -15.43 3.21
CA MET A 89 -2.28 -15.50 2.17
C MET A 89 -1.30 -16.66 2.32
N THR A 90 -1.11 -17.17 3.55
CA THR A 90 -0.11 -18.23 3.78
C THR A 90 -0.69 -19.52 4.36
N GLY A 91 -1.94 -19.50 4.81
CA GLY A 91 -2.56 -20.63 5.52
C GLY A 91 -2.10 -20.80 6.97
N VAL A 92 -1.14 -20.00 7.43
CA VAL A 92 -0.56 -20.09 8.78
C VAL A 92 -1.20 -19.04 9.70
N GLU A 93 -1.52 -19.42 10.94
CA GLU A 93 -2.02 -18.49 11.96
C GLU A 93 -0.89 -17.64 12.51
N GLY A 94 -1.15 -16.35 12.75
CA GLY A 94 -0.19 -15.44 13.37
C GLY A 94 -0.30 -14.01 12.85
N LEU A 95 0.19 -13.06 13.66
CA LEU A 95 0.23 -11.64 13.28
C LEU A 95 1.65 -11.25 12.82
N VAL A 96 1.75 -10.54 11.72
CA VAL A 96 3.04 -10.05 11.17
C VAL A 96 3.85 -9.32 12.25
N SER A 97 3.20 -8.45 13.04
CA SER A 97 3.85 -7.65 14.08
C SER A 97 4.36 -8.45 15.29
N GLN A 98 3.92 -9.70 15.46
CA GLN A 98 4.31 -10.56 16.58
C GLN A 98 5.40 -11.56 16.23
N LEU A 99 5.73 -11.72 14.96
CA LEU A 99 6.71 -12.68 14.46
C LEU A 99 7.98 -11.98 13.96
N LYS A 100 9.12 -12.65 14.11
CA LYS A 100 10.39 -12.21 13.50
C LYS A 100 10.39 -12.54 12.01
N TYR A 101 11.17 -11.82 11.22
CA TYR A 101 11.27 -12.11 9.78
C TYR A 101 11.74 -13.54 9.48
N SER A 102 12.62 -14.10 10.31
CA SER A 102 13.06 -15.50 10.17
C SER A 102 11.94 -16.54 10.29
N GLU A 103 10.80 -16.16 10.90
CA GLU A 103 9.62 -17.02 10.98
C GLU A 103 8.69 -16.82 9.75
N LEU A 104 8.81 -15.67 9.05
CA LEU A 104 8.00 -15.32 7.88
C LEU A 104 8.64 -15.69 6.54
N GLU A 105 9.98 -15.66 6.44
CA GLU A 105 10.73 -15.77 5.17
C GLU A 105 10.49 -17.06 4.41
N ASN A 106 10.11 -18.14 5.11
CA ASN A 106 9.82 -19.45 4.51
C ASN A 106 8.33 -19.66 4.19
N LEU A 107 7.45 -18.75 4.59
CA LEU A 107 6.03 -18.84 4.30
C LEU A 107 5.79 -18.57 2.81
N ARG A 108 4.90 -19.34 2.21
CA ARG A 108 4.55 -19.24 0.79
C ARG A 108 3.19 -18.58 0.61
N LEU A 109 3.13 -17.62 -0.31
CA LEU A 109 1.91 -16.90 -0.64
C LEU A 109 1.02 -17.77 -1.52
N LEU A 110 -0.19 -18.06 -1.05
CA LEU A 110 -1.22 -18.88 -1.76
C LEU A 110 -0.68 -20.20 -2.33
N GLY A 111 0.28 -20.84 -1.61
CA GLY A 111 0.87 -22.11 -2.03
C GLY A 111 1.80 -22.03 -3.26
N THR A 112 2.16 -20.82 -3.70
CA THR A 112 3.12 -20.59 -4.81
C THR A 112 4.57 -20.63 -4.32
N ASN A 113 5.53 -20.38 -5.22
CA ASN A 113 6.94 -20.20 -4.85
C ASN A 113 7.25 -18.79 -4.31
N GLU A 114 6.31 -17.87 -4.40
CA GLU A 114 6.47 -16.50 -3.88
C GLU A 114 6.40 -16.49 -2.35
N ARG A 115 7.22 -15.65 -1.73
CA ARG A 115 7.26 -15.43 -0.28
C ARG A 115 6.90 -13.99 0.06
N ILE A 116 6.75 -13.69 1.35
CA ILE A 116 6.60 -12.32 1.84
C ILE A 116 7.90 -11.57 1.58
N PRO A 117 7.95 -10.54 0.70
CA PRO A 117 9.19 -9.85 0.40
C PRO A 117 9.57 -8.85 1.48
N LEU A 118 10.86 -8.61 1.66
CA LEU A 118 11.33 -7.43 2.36
C LEU A 118 11.04 -6.17 1.53
N PHE A 119 10.67 -5.10 2.19
CA PHE A 119 10.46 -3.82 1.52
C PHE A 119 11.70 -3.36 0.72
N LYS A 120 12.91 -3.61 1.27
CA LYS A 120 14.15 -3.33 0.56
C LYS A 120 14.25 -4.05 -0.79
N GLU A 121 13.83 -5.31 -0.88
CA GLU A 121 13.88 -6.06 -2.13
C GLU A 121 13.00 -5.44 -3.21
N VAL A 122 11.86 -4.87 -2.80
CA VAL A 122 10.96 -4.15 -3.73
C VAL A 122 11.57 -2.82 -4.16
N LEU A 123 12.22 -2.07 -3.24
CA LEU A 123 12.95 -0.85 -3.60
C LEU A 123 14.09 -1.14 -4.59
N ASP A 124 14.81 -2.24 -4.42
CA ASP A 124 15.89 -2.66 -5.32
C ASP A 124 15.40 -3.02 -6.74
N LEU A 125 14.09 -3.18 -6.96
CA LEU A 125 13.53 -3.36 -8.30
C LEU A 125 13.56 -2.09 -9.16
N ASP A 126 13.80 -0.91 -8.58
CA ASP A 126 13.74 0.38 -9.28
C ASP A 126 12.45 0.54 -10.10
N LEU A 127 11.32 0.48 -9.40
CA LEU A 127 10.00 0.70 -9.97
C LEU A 127 9.82 2.18 -10.31
N LYS A 128 9.16 2.46 -11.43
CA LYS A 128 8.94 3.83 -11.94
C LYS A 128 8.36 4.77 -10.89
N GLU A 129 7.36 4.30 -10.16
CA GLU A 129 6.67 5.05 -9.09
C GLU A 129 6.10 4.08 -8.07
N LEU A 130 6.17 4.47 -6.80
CA LEU A 130 5.63 3.70 -5.68
C LEU A 130 4.64 4.54 -4.88
N LEU A 131 3.49 3.98 -4.61
CA LEU A 131 2.54 4.43 -3.58
C LEU A 131 2.65 3.47 -2.41
N ILE A 132 3.07 3.97 -1.26
CA ILE A 132 3.36 3.12 -0.09
C ILE A 132 2.29 3.35 0.96
N GLU A 133 1.45 2.36 1.20
CA GLU A 133 0.57 2.33 2.36
C GLU A 133 1.34 1.79 3.56
N ILE A 134 1.46 2.60 4.61
CA ILE A 134 2.22 2.23 5.80
C ILE A 134 1.26 1.78 6.91
N LYS A 135 1.30 0.51 7.24
CA LYS A 135 0.49 -0.09 8.30
C LYS A 135 1.18 0.05 9.67
N GLY A 136 0.51 0.76 10.58
CA GLY A 136 0.99 0.94 11.96
C GLY A 136 2.08 2.02 12.12
N THR A 137 2.23 2.48 13.39
CA THR A 137 3.12 3.60 13.73
C THR A 137 4.61 3.23 13.68
N GLN A 138 4.98 2.01 14.04
CA GLN A 138 6.38 1.56 14.02
C GLN A 138 6.94 1.48 12.60
N ALA A 139 6.12 1.07 11.62
CA ALA A 139 6.53 1.01 10.22
C ALA A 139 6.82 2.41 9.67
N ARG A 140 6.06 3.45 10.06
CA ARG A 140 6.20 4.82 9.53
C ARG A 140 7.61 5.38 9.68
N GLN A 141 8.19 5.33 10.88
CA GLN A 141 9.54 5.87 11.13
C GLN A 141 10.60 5.09 10.34
N ARG A 142 10.46 3.77 10.25
CA ARG A 142 11.42 2.89 9.56
C ARG A 142 11.36 3.03 8.05
N VAL A 143 10.17 3.23 7.46
CA VAL A 143 10.01 3.49 6.02
C VAL A 143 10.71 4.79 5.64
N VAL A 144 10.51 5.88 6.40
CA VAL A 144 11.21 7.15 6.14
C VAL A 144 12.72 6.95 6.13
N LEU A 145 13.27 6.24 7.13
CA LEU A 145 14.70 5.95 7.18
C LEU A 145 15.20 5.05 6.04
N ALA A 146 14.36 4.16 5.52
CA ALA A 146 14.72 3.30 4.39
C ALA A 146 14.77 4.06 3.06
N LEU A 147 13.91 5.09 2.91
CA LEU A 147 13.84 5.92 1.69
C LEU A 147 14.92 7.01 1.63
N LEU A 148 15.58 7.31 2.76
CA LEU A 148 16.64 8.32 2.84
C LEU A 148 18.05 7.75 2.62
N LYS A 149 18.21 6.45 2.40
CA LYS A 149 19.48 5.75 2.12
C LYS A 149 19.67 5.52 0.64
#